data_ff161b301731e5383a87d9460763af9c
#
_entry.id   ff161b301731e5383a87d9460763af9c
#
_cell.length_a   1.000
_cell.length_b   1.000
_cell.length_c   1.000
_cell.angle_alpha   90.00
_cell.angle_beta   90.00
_cell.angle_gamma   90.00
#
_symmetry.space_group_name_H-M   'P 1'
#
loop_
_entity.id
_entity.type
_entity.pdbx_description
1 polymer ?
#
loop_
_entity_poly.entity_id
_entity_poly.type
_entity_poly.pdbx_seq_one_letter_code
_entity_poly.pdbx_strand_id
1 'polypeptide(L)'
;MEKHLLIFGSNGALGNGVTEVLVKKDYNRIYLFDAKPNEIKGNNIEKILIGNLADESEVIKAFSTIKPSKEIAYCLFTTLGGYTGGKKLWDTDTNDLTKMLESNLKTSFLLGKYFARIVKESAGGSILFTAAYTGIFPEKGKIPYGVSKSSVIYLAETLALEGVDINLSANTIAPYIIDTPANREWMGNDCDYERLIKPEEIGEVVHSVFLNFRIISGTVIKLPGRLNIRQ
;
A
#
# COMPACT_ATOMS: atom_id res chain seq x y z
N MET A 1 -14.27 20.80 -1.06
CA MET A 1 -13.72 19.81 -0.09
C MET A 1 -12.26 19.59 -0.46
N GLU A 2 -11.38 19.93 0.45
CA GLU A 2 -9.95 19.69 0.27
C GLU A 2 -9.63 18.20 0.29
N LYS A 3 -8.56 17.82 -0.42
CA LYS A 3 -8.06 16.45 -0.46
C LYS A 3 -6.61 16.42 -0.01
N HIS A 4 -6.33 15.69 1.05
CA HIS A 4 -4.98 15.45 1.54
C HIS A 4 -4.56 14.01 1.25
N LEU A 5 -3.33 13.83 0.77
CA LEU A 5 -2.77 12.54 0.40
C LEU A 5 -1.65 12.14 1.36
N LEU A 6 -1.70 10.92 1.86
CA LEU A 6 -0.67 10.29 2.68
C LEU A 6 -0.08 9.11 1.91
N ILE A 7 1.25 9.09 1.72
CA ILE A 7 1.95 7.98 1.06
C ILE A 7 2.96 7.40 2.04
N PHE A 8 2.73 6.16 2.47
CA PHE A 8 3.65 5.41 3.33
C PHE A 8 4.53 4.48 2.50
N GLY A 9 5.85 4.61 2.63
CA GLY A 9 6.84 3.95 1.80
C GLY A 9 7.09 4.69 0.48
N SER A 10 7.05 6.02 0.52
CA SER A 10 7.11 6.91 -0.65
C SER A 10 8.42 6.86 -1.45
N ASN A 11 9.51 6.36 -0.85
CA ASN A 11 10.85 6.32 -1.45
C ASN A 11 11.31 4.89 -1.82
N GLY A 12 10.47 3.87 -1.58
CA GLY A 12 10.72 2.51 -2.05
C GLY A 12 10.57 2.38 -3.57
N ALA A 13 10.99 1.25 -4.16
CA ALA A 13 10.95 1.07 -5.62
C ALA A 13 9.54 1.25 -6.22
N LEU A 14 8.50 0.69 -5.60
CA LEU A 14 7.11 0.96 -5.98
C LEU A 14 6.70 2.38 -5.57
N GLY A 15 7.04 2.78 -4.34
CA GLY A 15 6.60 4.05 -3.76
C GLY A 15 7.07 5.27 -4.55
N ASN A 16 8.30 5.24 -5.05
CA ASN A 16 8.86 6.36 -5.80
C ASN A 16 8.08 6.62 -7.09
N GLY A 17 7.88 5.61 -7.94
CA GLY A 17 7.14 5.80 -9.20
C GLY A 17 5.68 6.17 -8.98
N VAL A 18 5.00 5.59 -7.96
CA VAL A 18 3.65 6.01 -7.59
C VAL A 18 3.63 7.45 -7.11
N THR A 19 4.60 7.86 -6.27
CA THR A 19 4.70 9.23 -5.74
C THR A 19 4.91 10.24 -6.86
N GLU A 20 5.78 9.94 -7.85
CA GLU A 20 6.03 10.80 -9.02
C GLU A 20 4.76 11.09 -9.84
N VAL A 21 3.83 10.16 -9.87
CA VAL A 21 2.53 10.35 -10.51
C VAL A 21 1.60 11.17 -9.62
N LEU A 22 1.46 10.78 -8.35
CA LEU A 22 0.46 11.37 -7.46
C LEU A 22 0.74 12.82 -7.08
N VAL A 23 2.02 13.24 -7.03
CA VAL A 23 2.37 14.64 -6.74
C VAL A 23 1.99 15.62 -7.86
N LYS A 24 1.71 15.09 -9.06
CA LYS A 24 1.22 15.88 -10.21
C LYS A 24 -0.30 16.00 -10.26
N LYS A 25 -0.99 15.32 -9.35
CA LYS A 25 -2.46 15.32 -9.27
C LYS A 25 -2.96 16.42 -8.32
N ASP A 26 -4.24 16.71 -8.38
CA ASP A 26 -4.88 17.79 -7.63
C ASP A 26 -5.14 17.36 -6.16
N TYR A 27 -4.09 17.42 -5.35
CA TYR A 27 -4.14 17.28 -3.89
C TYR A 27 -3.69 18.58 -3.23
N ASN A 28 -4.46 19.06 -2.26
CA ASN A 28 -4.16 20.31 -1.53
C ASN A 28 -2.91 20.18 -0.66
N ARG A 29 -2.68 18.99 -0.08
CA ARG A 29 -1.50 18.66 0.70
C ARG A 29 -1.10 17.20 0.53
N ILE A 30 0.20 16.93 0.50
CA ILE A 30 0.77 15.60 0.32
C ILE A 30 1.79 15.35 1.42
N TYR A 31 1.61 14.26 2.16
CA TYR A 31 2.51 13.80 3.20
C TYR A 31 3.24 12.55 2.72
N LEU A 32 4.56 12.62 2.67
CA LEU A 32 5.44 11.53 2.24
C LEU A 32 6.14 10.94 3.45
N PHE A 33 5.75 9.72 3.82
CA PHE A 33 6.30 8.98 4.95
C PHE A 33 7.27 7.92 4.45
N ASP A 34 8.51 7.96 4.91
CA ASP A 34 9.53 6.94 4.61
C ASP A 34 10.63 6.93 5.67
N ALA A 35 11.41 5.86 5.74
CA ALA A 35 12.61 5.76 6.57
C ALA A 35 13.78 6.61 6.05
N LYS A 36 13.73 7.01 4.79
CA LYS A 36 14.71 7.88 4.13
C LYS A 36 14.01 9.07 3.48
N PRO A 37 14.64 10.24 3.42
CA PRO A 37 14.03 11.40 2.78
C PRO A 37 13.83 11.16 1.28
N ASN A 38 12.66 11.53 0.77
CA ASN A 38 12.37 11.55 -0.65
C ASN A 38 12.92 12.85 -1.27
N GLU A 39 13.39 12.82 -2.52
CA GLU A 39 13.96 13.99 -3.22
C GLU A 39 12.89 14.85 -3.92
N ILE A 40 11.66 14.35 -4.06
CA ILE A 40 10.53 15.06 -4.70
C ILE A 40 10.29 16.40 -4.00
N LYS A 41 10.11 17.47 -4.77
CA LYS A 41 9.90 18.84 -4.27
C LYS A 41 8.51 19.34 -4.65
N GLY A 42 7.91 20.15 -3.78
CA GLY A 42 6.64 20.82 -4.02
C GLY A 42 6.24 21.65 -2.80
N ASN A 43 5.55 22.76 -3.02
CA ASN A 43 5.14 23.67 -1.95
C ASN A 43 4.04 23.08 -1.04
N ASN A 44 3.30 22.08 -1.53
CA ASN A 44 2.26 21.36 -0.81
C ASN A 44 2.72 20.00 -0.28
N ILE A 45 4.03 19.70 -0.34
CA ILE A 45 4.62 18.41 0.05
C ILE A 45 5.31 18.55 1.41
N GLU A 46 4.95 17.68 2.33
CA GLU A 46 5.60 17.51 3.63
C GLU A 46 6.24 16.12 3.71
N LYS A 47 7.52 16.08 4.10
CA LYS A 47 8.29 14.83 4.21
C LYS A 47 8.49 14.49 5.67
N ILE A 48 8.13 13.26 6.04
CA ILE A 48 8.13 12.81 7.42
C ILE A 48 8.96 11.53 7.53
N LEU A 49 10.02 11.58 8.31
CA LEU A 49 10.82 10.41 8.61
C LEU A 49 10.11 9.54 9.65
N ILE A 50 10.04 8.26 9.35
CA ILE A 50 9.37 7.25 10.17
C ILE A 50 10.33 6.11 10.51
N GLY A 51 10.12 5.50 11.68
CA GLY A 51 10.78 4.28 12.08
C GLY A 51 10.05 3.02 11.60
N ASN A 52 10.19 1.95 12.36
CA ASN A 52 9.53 0.68 12.07
C ASN A 52 8.02 0.75 12.39
N LEU A 53 7.17 0.77 11.37
CA LEU A 53 5.71 0.86 11.55
C LEU A 53 5.03 -0.47 12.00
N ALA A 54 5.79 -1.53 12.24
CA ALA A 54 5.33 -2.65 13.06
C ALA A 54 5.34 -2.31 14.56
N ASP A 55 5.98 -1.20 14.95
CA ASP A 55 5.87 -0.60 16.27
C ASP A 55 4.74 0.45 16.28
N GLU A 56 3.76 0.24 17.15
CA GLU A 56 2.59 1.12 17.25
C GLU A 56 2.97 2.55 17.68
N SER A 57 4.02 2.74 18.45
CA SER A 57 4.49 4.06 18.88
C SER A 57 4.98 4.91 17.70
N GLU A 58 5.64 4.31 16.73
CA GLU A 58 6.08 4.99 15.49
C GLU A 58 4.88 5.37 14.61
N VAL A 59 3.84 4.52 14.57
CA VAL A 59 2.59 4.85 13.85
C VAL A 59 1.87 6.03 14.51
N ILE A 60 1.75 6.02 15.84
CA ILE A 60 1.18 7.14 16.60
C ILE A 60 1.92 8.44 16.29
N LYS A 61 3.25 8.41 16.33
CA LYS A 61 4.10 9.57 16.00
C LYS A 61 3.87 10.06 14.58
N ALA A 62 3.81 9.16 13.59
CA ALA A 62 3.54 9.52 12.20
C ALA A 62 2.18 10.21 12.06
N PHE A 63 1.11 9.65 12.63
CA PHE A 63 -0.23 10.23 12.54
C PHE A 63 -0.43 11.50 13.41
N SER A 64 0.41 11.75 14.42
CA SER A 64 0.34 12.99 15.21
C SER A 64 0.65 14.25 14.39
N THR A 65 1.27 14.12 13.25
CA THR A 65 1.52 15.22 12.30
C THR A 65 0.26 15.62 11.52
N ILE A 66 -0.77 14.76 11.48
CA ILE A 66 -2.00 14.96 10.71
C ILE A 66 -3.08 15.58 11.62
N LYS A 67 -3.60 16.72 11.21
CA LYS A 67 -4.71 17.39 11.93
C LYS A 67 -6.01 17.11 11.17
N PRO A 68 -6.93 16.30 11.71
CA PRO A 68 -8.20 16.03 11.04
C PRO A 68 -9.08 17.29 10.97
N SER A 69 -9.91 17.38 9.92
CA SER A 69 -10.86 18.47 9.72
C SER A 69 -12.09 17.98 8.95
N LYS A 70 -13.27 18.45 9.32
CA LYS A 70 -14.53 18.15 8.62
C LYS A 70 -14.61 18.72 7.20
N GLU A 71 -13.65 19.55 6.79
CA GLU A 71 -13.56 20.14 5.45
C GLU A 71 -12.61 19.33 4.54
N ILE A 72 -11.86 18.37 5.10
CA ILE A 72 -10.80 17.64 4.41
C ILE A 72 -11.17 16.15 4.26
N ALA A 73 -11.04 15.63 3.04
CA ALA A 73 -11.02 14.19 2.80
C ALA A 73 -9.57 13.70 2.72
N TYR A 74 -9.27 12.60 3.41
CA TYR A 74 -7.93 12.01 3.43
C TYR A 74 -7.84 10.79 2.55
N CYS A 75 -6.74 10.67 1.81
CA CYS A 75 -6.40 9.50 1.01
C CYS A 75 -5.09 8.91 1.54
N LEU A 76 -5.03 7.62 1.79
CA LEU A 76 -3.81 6.94 2.24
C LEU A 76 -3.47 5.80 1.29
N PHE A 77 -2.27 5.84 0.73
CA PHE A 77 -1.67 4.73 0.02
C PHE A 77 -0.45 4.19 0.78
N THR A 78 -0.33 2.87 0.88
CA THR A 78 0.84 2.24 1.50
C THR A 78 1.45 1.20 0.58
N THR A 79 2.77 1.33 0.36
CA THR A 79 3.60 0.36 -0.36
C THR A 79 4.37 -0.54 0.58
N LEU A 80 4.24 -0.30 1.90
CA LEU A 80 5.02 -0.99 2.92
C LEU A 80 4.74 -2.48 2.95
N GLY A 81 5.80 -3.25 3.14
CA GLY A 81 5.75 -4.69 3.25
C GLY A 81 7.08 -5.32 2.84
N GLY A 82 7.19 -6.62 3.10
CA GLY A 82 8.34 -7.41 2.78
C GLY A 82 7.96 -8.66 1.98
N TYR A 83 8.97 -9.33 1.46
CA TYR A 83 8.86 -10.61 0.78
C TYR A 83 9.85 -11.62 1.37
N THR A 84 9.36 -12.83 1.59
CA THR A 84 10.17 -14.01 1.86
C THR A 84 9.49 -15.23 1.23
N GLY A 85 10.27 -16.10 0.62
CA GLY A 85 9.76 -17.30 -0.03
C GLY A 85 10.88 -18.16 -0.61
N GLY A 86 10.52 -19.14 -1.45
CA GLY A 86 11.48 -20.07 -2.11
C GLY A 86 11.55 -21.45 -1.47
N LYS A 87 10.98 -21.65 -0.28
CA LYS A 87 11.00 -22.95 0.43
C LYS A 87 9.61 -23.55 0.52
N LYS A 88 9.55 -24.88 0.55
CA LYS A 88 8.31 -25.62 0.86
C LYS A 88 7.96 -25.43 2.35
N LEU A 89 6.70 -25.62 2.71
CA LEU A 89 6.21 -25.40 4.08
C LEU A 89 7.08 -26.09 5.14
N TRP A 90 7.41 -27.35 4.93
CA TRP A 90 8.16 -28.15 5.90
C TRP A 90 9.64 -27.78 6.00
N ASP A 91 10.17 -26.96 5.08
CA ASP A 91 11.55 -26.42 5.07
C ASP A 91 11.56 -24.90 5.44
N THR A 92 10.39 -24.31 5.68
CA THR A 92 10.25 -22.88 5.96
C THR A 92 10.49 -22.60 7.45
N ASP A 93 11.34 -21.63 7.76
CA ASP A 93 11.57 -21.19 9.12
C ASP A 93 10.34 -20.44 9.65
N THR A 94 9.94 -20.71 10.89
CA THR A 94 8.82 -20.01 11.54
C THR A 94 9.06 -18.50 11.64
N ASN A 95 10.31 -18.05 11.75
CA ASN A 95 10.67 -16.64 11.72
C ASN A 95 10.30 -15.96 10.40
N ASP A 96 10.30 -16.67 9.27
CA ASP A 96 9.88 -16.13 7.98
C ASP A 96 8.38 -15.79 8.01
N LEU A 97 7.56 -16.63 8.64
CA LEU A 97 6.13 -16.31 8.84
C LEU A 97 5.95 -15.10 9.75
N THR A 98 6.64 -15.07 10.90
CA THR A 98 6.57 -13.94 11.85
C THR A 98 6.95 -12.62 11.18
N LYS A 99 8.07 -12.59 10.44
CA LYS A 99 8.52 -11.41 9.70
C LYS A 99 7.49 -10.93 8.68
N MET A 100 6.87 -11.86 7.94
CA MET A 100 5.86 -11.50 6.94
C MET A 100 4.58 -10.98 7.59
N LEU A 101 4.15 -11.56 8.70
CA LEU A 101 2.99 -11.06 9.45
C LEU A 101 3.26 -9.69 10.08
N GLU A 102 4.44 -9.46 10.61
CA GLU A 102 4.81 -8.15 11.16
C GLU A 102 4.90 -7.06 10.08
N SER A 103 5.67 -7.33 9.03
CA SER A 103 5.93 -6.32 8.00
C SER A 103 4.73 -6.05 7.09
N ASN A 104 3.89 -7.04 6.79
CA ASN A 104 2.75 -6.90 5.89
C ASN A 104 1.44 -6.67 6.64
N LEU A 105 1.06 -7.57 7.56
CA LEU A 105 -0.24 -7.52 8.23
C LEU A 105 -0.26 -6.52 9.38
N LYS A 106 0.65 -6.62 10.35
CA LYS A 106 0.65 -5.75 11.55
C LYS A 106 0.81 -4.29 11.16
N THR A 107 1.74 -3.99 10.23
CA THR A 107 1.91 -2.63 9.70
C THR A 107 0.63 -2.12 9.03
N SER A 108 -0.01 -2.91 8.16
CA SER A 108 -1.26 -2.52 7.50
C SER A 108 -2.40 -2.32 8.50
N PHE A 109 -2.51 -3.19 9.51
CA PHE A 109 -3.50 -3.09 10.57
C PHE A 109 -3.34 -1.79 11.36
N LEU A 110 -2.12 -1.45 11.78
CA LEU A 110 -1.85 -0.23 12.52
C LEU A 110 -2.13 1.02 11.67
N LEU A 111 -1.72 1.02 10.40
CA LEU A 111 -2.05 2.13 9.50
C LEU A 111 -3.57 2.28 9.32
N GLY A 112 -4.30 1.19 9.10
CA GLY A 112 -5.76 1.21 8.99
C GLY A 112 -6.43 1.73 10.26
N LYS A 113 -6.00 1.24 11.44
CA LYS A 113 -6.50 1.67 12.77
C LYS A 113 -6.37 3.17 12.99
N TYR A 114 -5.18 3.73 12.76
CA TYR A 114 -4.93 5.15 13.01
C TYR A 114 -5.49 6.04 11.92
N PHE A 115 -5.50 5.58 10.67
CA PHE A 115 -6.16 6.29 9.60
C PHE A 115 -7.68 6.39 9.79
N ALA A 116 -8.34 5.32 10.21
CA ALA A 116 -9.77 5.35 10.54
C ALA A 116 -10.11 6.37 11.64
N ARG A 117 -9.23 6.54 12.64
CA ARG A 117 -9.39 7.59 13.67
C ARG A 117 -9.32 9.00 13.08
N ILE A 118 -8.41 9.25 12.12
CA ILE A 118 -8.36 10.53 11.40
C ILE A 118 -9.64 10.74 10.58
N VAL A 119 -10.08 9.73 9.84
CA VAL A 119 -11.26 9.82 8.98
C VAL A 119 -12.53 10.08 9.78
N LYS A 120 -12.68 9.48 10.96
CA LYS A 120 -13.82 9.70 11.87
C LYS A 120 -14.03 11.17 12.21
N GLU A 121 -12.96 11.95 12.28
CA GLU A 121 -12.97 13.39 12.59
C GLU A 121 -12.84 14.26 11.32
N SER A 122 -13.04 13.68 10.13
CA SER A 122 -12.83 14.31 8.82
C SER A 122 -14.11 14.32 7.98
N ALA A 123 -14.04 14.81 6.74
CA ALA A 123 -15.12 14.75 5.77
C ALA A 123 -15.33 13.36 5.18
N GLY A 124 -14.34 12.48 5.35
CA GLY A 124 -14.29 11.12 4.85
C GLY A 124 -12.88 10.74 4.42
N GLY A 125 -12.70 9.54 3.88
CA GLY A 125 -11.38 9.11 3.42
C GLY A 125 -11.37 7.81 2.63
N SER A 126 -10.21 7.52 2.07
CA SER A 126 -9.94 6.28 1.36
C SER A 126 -8.57 5.73 1.73
N ILE A 127 -8.50 4.46 2.07
CA ILE A 127 -7.24 3.75 2.24
C ILE A 127 -7.08 2.68 1.18
N LEU A 128 -5.90 2.62 0.58
CA LEU A 128 -5.53 1.61 -0.40
C LEU A 128 -4.26 0.90 0.05
N PHE A 129 -4.40 -0.38 0.36
CA PHE A 129 -3.30 -1.24 0.76
C PHE A 129 -2.68 -1.94 -0.45
N THR A 130 -1.38 -2.25 -0.35
CA THR A 130 -0.69 -3.11 -1.32
C THR A 130 -0.69 -4.55 -0.83
N ALA A 131 -1.61 -5.35 -1.38
CA ALA A 131 -1.59 -6.81 -1.28
C ALA A 131 -0.62 -7.41 -2.31
N ALA A 132 -0.89 -8.58 -2.83
CA ALA A 132 -0.16 -9.19 -3.92
C ALA A 132 -1.05 -10.23 -4.64
N TYR A 133 -0.74 -10.53 -5.88
CA TYR A 133 -1.42 -11.57 -6.65
C TYR A 133 -1.37 -12.93 -5.95
N THR A 134 -0.24 -13.26 -5.31
CA THR A 134 -0.04 -14.45 -4.45
C THR A 134 -0.97 -14.49 -3.23
N GLY A 135 -1.47 -13.36 -2.76
CA GLY A 135 -2.47 -13.31 -1.69
C GLY A 135 -3.87 -13.76 -2.14
N ILE A 136 -4.12 -13.81 -3.46
CA ILE A 136 -5.38 -14.28 -4.07
C ILE A 136 -5.20 -15.69 -4.65
N PHE A 137 -4.10 -15.91 -5.36
CA PHE A 137 -3.80 -17.15 -6.06
C PHE A 137 -2.57 -17.81 -5.44
N PRO A 138 -2.72 -18.99 -4.81
CA PRO A 138 -1.60 -19.67 -4.14
C PRO A 138 -0.47 -20.02 -5.10
N GLU A 139 0.76 -19.79 -4.64
CA GLU A 139 1.98 -20.15 -5.36
C GLU A 139 2.88 -21.03 -4.50
N LYS A 140 3.51 -22.04 -5.12
CA LYS A 140 4.46 -22.93 -4.43
C LYS A 140 5.63 -22.14 -3.85
N GLY A 141 6.02 -22.44 -2.62
CA GLY A 141 7.17 -21.82 -1.96
C GLY A 141 6.93 -20.40 -1.43
N LYS A 142 5.69 -19.89 -1.44
CA LYS A 142 5.37 -18.52 -1.02
C LYS A 142 4.41 -18.45 0.16
N ILE A 143 4.31 -19.48 1.00
CA ILE A 143 3.31 -19.56 2.07
C ILE A 143 3.39 -18.37 3.04
N PRO A 144 4.53 -18.04 3.67
CA PRO A 144 4.57 -16.91 4.61
C PRO A 144 4.10 -15.59 3.97
N TYR A 145 4.57 -15.32 2.77
CA TYR A 145 4.18 -14.13 2.01
C TYR A 145 2.71 -14.15 1.59
N GLY A 146 2.26 -15.25 0.97
CA GLY A 146 0.88 -15.38 0.49
C GLY A 146 -0.14 -15.25 1.62
N VAL A 147 0.09 -15.92 2.77
CA VAL A 147 -0.77 -15.81 3.96
C VAL A 147 -0.82 -14.37 4.46
N SER A 148 0.33 -13.69 4.59
CA SER A 148 0.35 -12.31 5.06
C SER A 148 -0.38 -11.35 4.11
N LYS A 149 -0.24 -11.53 2.79
CA LYS A 149 -0.93 -10.68 1.79
C LYS A 149 -2.43 -11.01 1.65
N SER A 150 -2.83 -12.26 1.83
CA SER A 150 -4.23 -12.66 1.95
C SER A 150 -4.89 -12.01 3.18
N SER A 151 -4.17 -11.97 4.31
CA SER A 151 -4.66 -11.30 5.53
C SER A 151 -4.84 -9.79 5.35
N VAL A 152 -4.01 -9.12 4.54
CA VAL A 152 -4.18 -7.70 4.18
C VAL A 152 -5.45 -7.49 3.35
N ILE A 153 -5.78 -8.42 2.45
CA ILE A 153 -7.04 -8.39 1.69
C ILE A 153 -8.23 -8.46 2.63
N TYR A 154 -8.26 -9.46 3.52
CA TYR A 154 -9.32 -9.61 4.51
C TYR A 154 -9.46 -8.39 5.42
N LEU A 155 -8.34 -7.82 5.87
CA LEU A 155 -8.32 -6.58 6.65
C LEU A 155 -9.01 -5.43 5.91
N ALA A 156 -8.69 -5.22 4.63
CA ALA A 156 -9.24 -4.14 3.84
C ALA A 156 -10.75 -4.32 3.58
N GLU A 157 -11.18 -5.53 3.26
CA GLU A 157 -12.59 -5.86 3.04
C GLU A 157 -13.41 -5.65 4.33
N THR A 158 -12.88 -6.08 5.49
CA THR A 158 -13.53 -5.86 6.78
C THR A 158 -13.56 -4.38 7.15
N LEU A 159 -12.45 -3.66 6.98
CA LEU A 159 -12.39 -2.23 7.23
C LEU A 159 -13.36 -1.43 6.33
N ALA A 160 -13.61 -1.90 5.11
CA ALA A 160 -14.58 -1.30 4.20
C ALA A 160 -16.01 -1.38 4.76
N LEU A 161 -16.37 -2.51 5.41
CA LEU A 161 -17.67 -2.68 6.05
C LEU A 161 -17.81 -1.80 7.30
N GLU A 162 -16.79 -1.81 8.16
CA GLU A 162 -16.77 -1.00 9.40
C GLU A 162 -16.66 0.52 9.10
N GLY A 163 -16.07 0.88 7.96
CA GLY A 163 -15.82 2.25 7.55
C GLY A 163 -17.05 3.01 7.05
N VAL A 164 -18.16 2.32 6.78
CA VAL A 164 -19.38 2.94 6.22
C VAL A 164 -19.87 4.10 7.08
N ASP A 165 -19.92 3.93 8.39
CA ASP A 165 -20.47 4.93 9.33
C ASP A 165 -19.61 6.20 9.44
N ILE A 166 -18.35 6.12 9.02
CA ILE A 166 -17.41 7.25 9.06
C ILE A 166 -17.01 7.76 7.66
N ASN A 167 -17.70 7.31 6.61
CA ASN A 167 -17.38 7.64 5.21
C ASN A 167 -15.94 7.26 4.82
N LEU A 168 -15.47 6.10 5.25
CA LEU A 168 -14.16 5.52 4.93
C LEU A 168 -14.33 4.40 3.92
N SER A 169 -13.66 4.49 2.78
CA SER A 169 -13.48 3.36 1.87
C SER A 169 -12.12 2.69 2.10
N ALA A 170 -12.08 1.36 2.00
CA ALA A 170 -10.85 0.59 2.10
C ALA A 170 -10.78 -0.45 0.98
N ASN A 171 -9.64 -0.49 0.29
CA ASN A 171 -9.43 -1.34 -0.87
C ASN A 171 -8.01 -1.91 -0.87
N THR A 172 -7.75 -2.88 -1.74
CA THR A 172 -6.40 -3.37 -2.02
C THR A 172 -6.09 -3.35 -3.51
N ILE A 173 -4.83 -3.06 -3.84
CA ILE A 173 -4.26 -3.48 -5.12
C ILE A 173 -3.53 -4.81 -4.92
N ALA A 174 -3.61 -5.69 -5.89
CA ALA A 174 -2.92 -6.98 -5.89
C ALA A 174 -2.07 -7.12 -7.16
N PRO A 175 -0.88 -6.49 -7.20
CA PRO A 175 0.01 -6.60 -8.34
C PRO A 175 0.66 -7.99 -8.40
N TYR A 176 0.95 -8.46 -9.64
CA TYR A 176 1.74 -9.67 -9.86
C TYR A 176 3.22 -9.32 -9.78
N ILE A 177 3.88 -9.00 -10.88
CA ILE A 177 5.29 -8.62 -10.87
C ILE A 177 5.43 -7.17 -11.30
N ILE A 178 5.96 -6.36 -10.39
CA ILE A 178 6.22 -4.94 -10.62
C ILE A 178 7.62 -4.79 -11.20
N ASP A 179 7.77 -3.87 -12.14
CA ASP A 179 9.06 -3.50 -12.72
C ASP A 179 9.90 -2.73 -11.68
N THR A 180 10.74 -3.47 -10.98
CA THR A 180 11.67 -2.95 -9.97
C THR A 180 13.07 -3.54 -10.19
N PRO A 181 14.13 -2.85 -9.76
CA PRO A 181 15.49 -3.38 -9.88
C PRO A 181 15.63 -4.80 -9.31
N ALA A 182 15.07 -5.06 -8.13
CA ALA A 182 15.12 -6.38 -7.49
C ALA A 182 14.37 -7.46 -8.29
N ASN A 183 13.23 -7.14 -8.89
CA ASN A 183 12.49 -8.09 -9.72
C ASN A 183 13.20 -8.36 -11.05
N ARG A 184 13.81 -7.34 -11.66
CA ARG A 184 14.63 -7.51 -12.88
C ARG A 184 15.86 -8.39 -12.60
N GLU A 185 16.54 -8.17 -11.47
CA GLU A 185 17.67 -9.02 -11.05
C GLU A 185 17.23 -10.48 -10.84
N TRP A 186 16.10 -10.69 -10.17
CA TRP A 186 15.53 -12.04 -9.95
C TRP A 186 15.10 -12.75 -11.23
N MET A 187 14.53 -12.02 -12.19
CA MET A 187 14.02 -12.59 -13.46
C MET A 187 15.14 -12.85 -14.48
N GLY A 188 16.27 -12.16 -14.39
CA GLY A 188 17.40 -12.30 -15.32
C GLY A 188 17.11 -11.70 -16.71
N ASN A 189 18.12 -11.74 -17.57
CA ASN A 189 18.13 -11.02 -18.86
C ASN A 189 17.18 -11.57 -19.94
N ASP A 190 16.65 -12.79 -19.77
CA ASP A 190 15.78 -13.46 -20.77
C ASP A 190 14.31 -13.05 -20.63
N CYS A 191 14.00 -12.08 -19.76
CA CYS A 191 12.63 -11.63 -19.54
C CYS A 191 12.31 -10.36 -20.33
N ASP A 192 11.12 -10.33 -20.92
CA ASP A 192 10.56 -9.11 -21.52
C ASP A 192 10.00 -8.19 -20.43
N TYR A 193 10.83 -7.25 -19.98
CA TYR A 193 10.48 -6.30 -18.91
C TYR A 193 9.34 -5.34 -19.29
N GLU A 194 9.05 -5.14 -20.59
CA GLU A 194 7.91 -4.32 -21.04
C GLU A 194 6.55 -4.94 -20.69
N ARG A 195 6.54 -6.21 -20.26
CA ARG A 195 5.36 -6.90 -19.77
C ARG A 195 5.13 -6.74 -18.27
N LEU A 196 6.10 -6.21 -17.55
CA LEU A 196 5.98 -5.95 -16.11
C LEU A 196 5.09 -4.73 -15.89
N ILE A 197 4.55 -4.64 -14.68
CA ILE A 197 3.73 -3.52 -14.25
C ILE A 197 4.66 -2.39 -13.84
N LYS A 198 4.59 -1.25 -14.50
CA LYS A 198 5.39 -0.07 -14.11
C LYS A 198 4.81 0.57 -12.85
N PRO A 199 5.64 1.01 -11.88
CA PRO A 199 5.17 1.72 -10.69
C PRO A 199 4.27 2.92 -11.02
N GLU A 200 4.54 3.64 -12.10
CA GLU A 200 3.77 4.79 -12.55
C GLU A 200 2.35 4.39 -13.01
N GLU A 201 2.19 3.23 -13.64
CA GLU A 201 0.87 2.69 -14.01
C GLU A 201 0.03 2.39 -12.77
N ILE A 202 0.67 1.90 -11.70
CA ILE A 202 0.02 1.72 -10.40
C ILE A 202 -0.40 3.07 -9.82
N GLY A 203 0.42 4.11 -9.97
CA GLY A 203 0.08 5.47 -9.54
C GLY A 203 -1.23 5.99 -10.16
N GLU A 204 -1.47 5.74 -11.43
CA GLU A 204 -2.73 6.11 -12.09
C GLU A 204 -3.93 5.32 -11.55
N VAL A 205 -3.76 4.02 -11.27
CA VAL A 205 -4.80 3.19 -10.62
C VAL A 205 -5.12 3.73 -9.23
N VAL A 206 -4.10 4.02 -8.41
CA VAL A 206 -4.26 4.59 -7.06
C VAL A 206 -5.05 5.90 -7.11
N HIS A 207 -4.67 6.79 -8.02
CA HIS A 207 -5.39 8.06 -8.22
C HIS A 207 -6.87 7.84 -8.59
N SER A 208 -7.15 6.94 -9.52
CA SER A 208 -8.50 6.60 -9.93
C SER A 208 -9.37 6.07 -8.77
N VAL A 209 -8.81 5.22 -7.91
CA VAL A 209 -9.51 4.71 -6.72
C VAL A 209 -9.85 5.86 -5.76
N PHE A 210 -8.90 6.77 -5.51
CA PHE A 210 -9.11 7.90 -4.61
C PHE A 210 -10.10 8.93 -5.15
N LEU A 211 -10.17 9.12 -6.46
CA LEU A 211 -11.20 9.95 -7.07
C LEU A 211 -12.60 9.39 -6.88
N ASN A 212 -12.73 8.07 -6.85
CA ASN A 212 -14.00 7.34 -6.81
C ASN A 212 -14.27 6.71 -5.43
N PHE A 213 -13.67 7.20 -4.35
CA PHE A 213 -13.71 6.58 -3.03
C PHE A 213 -15.13 6.41 -2.47
N ARG A 214 -16.09 7.20 -2.91
CA ARG A 214 -17.49 7.10 -2.46
C ARG A 214 -18.24 5.90 -3.04
N ILE A 215 -17.72 5.31 -4.12
CA ILE A 215 -18.37 4.21 -4.84
C ILE A 215 -17.48 2.95 -4.95
N ILE A 216 -16.17 3.08 -4.67
CA ILE A 216 -15.23 1.96 -4.69
C ILE A 216 -14.81 1.67 -3.26
N SER A 217 -15.31 0.58 -2.67
CA SER A 217 -14.94 0.12 -1.33
C SER A 217 -15.05 -1.41 -1.24
N GLY A 218 -14.18 -2.04 -0.45
CA GLY A 218 -14.14 -3.49 -0.28
C GLY A 218 -13.65 -4.25 -1.52
N THR A 219 -12.89 -3.59 -2.39
CA THR A 219 -12.47 -4.16 -3.69
C THR A 219 -11.01 -4.59 -3.67
N VAL A 220 -10.75 -5.75 -4.29
CA VAL A 220 -9.41 -6.23 -4.62
C VAL A 220 -9.13 -5.97 -6.10
N ILE A 221 -8.30 -4.98 -6.40
CA ILE A 221 -7.93 -4.62 -7.76
C ILE A 221 -6.76 -5.48 -8.21
N LYS A 222 -7.04 -6.48 -9.02
CA LYS A 222 -6.03 -7.38 -9.57
C LYS A 222 -5.25 -6.66 -10.66
N LEU A 223 -3.93 -6.68 -10.55
CA LEU A 223 -3.01 -6.11 -11.53
C LEU A 223 -2.09 -7.23 -12.06
N PRO A 224 -2.54 -8.02 -13.04
CA PRO A 224 -1.76 -9.14 -13.57
C PRO A 224 -0.57 -8.68 -14.44
N GLY A 225 -0.59 -7.45 -14.97
CA GLY A 225 0.34 -7.01 -16.00
C GLY A 225 0.04 -7.70 -17.33
N ARG A 226 1.09 -7.81 -18.17
CA ARG A 226 1.01 -8.48 -19.48
C ARG A 226 1.74 -9.83 -19.50
N LEU A 227 2.08 -10.37 -18.35
CA LEU A 227 2.67 -11.69 -18.22
C LEU A 227 1.60 -12.77 -18.44
N ASN A 228 1.96 -13.87 -19.09
CA ASN A 228 1.08 -15.02 -19.22
C ASN A 228 0.97 -15.72 -17.86
N ILE A 229 -0.03 -15.33 -17.08
CA ILE A 229 -0.35 -15.97 -15.81
C ILE A 229 -1.17 -17.20 -16.14
N ARG A 230 -0.57 -18.38 -16.02
CA ARG A 230 -1.34 -19.63 -16.01
C ARG A 230 -2.11 -19.66 -14.68
N GLN A 231 -3.41 -19.49 -14.78
CA GLN A 231 -4.35 -19.70 -13.68
C GLN A 231 -4.43 -21.17 -13.32
#